data_52ebac5b0fc9dd0d43cae31a990f2a9e
#
_entry.id   52ebac5b0fc9dd0d43cae31a990f2a9e
#
_cell.length_a   1.000
_cell.length_b   1.000
_cell.length_c   1.000
_cell.angle_alpha   90.00
_cell.angle_beta   90.00
_cell.angle_gamma   90.00
#
_symmetry.space_group_name_H-M   'P 1'
#
loop_
_entity.id
_entity.type
_entity.pdbx_description
1 polymer ?
#
loop_
_entity_poly.entity_id
_entity_poly.type
_entity_poly.pdbx_seq_one_letter_code
_entity_poly.pdbx_strand_id
1 'polypeptide(L)'
;MSRYEIQGKRGSEKVKVVLGFDPPLQHYFVDVTKGAAKRPFYTSMAEPSGGFATLEALQQKLSELGVQVPDGTFQTIRATSP
;
A
#
# COMPACT_ATOMS: atom_id res chain seq x y z
N MET A 1 -9.24 -12.30 0.32
CA MET A 1 -8.17 -11.28 0.41
C MET A 1 -8.02 -10.56 -0.92
N SER A 2 -8.01 -9.25 -0.88
CA SER A 2 -7.72 -8.47 -2.08
C SER A 2 -6.25 -8.08 -2.07
N ARG A 3 -5.63 -8.13 -3.23
CA ARG A 3 -4.23 -7.78 -3.38
C ARG A 3 -4.00 -7.21 -4.76
N TYR A 4 -3.42 -6.03 -4.82
CA TYR A 4 -3.13 -5.35 -6.07
C TYR A 4 -1.66 -4.99 -6.13
N GLU A 5 -1.07 -5.18 -7.31
CA GLU A 5 0.30 -4.77 -7.56
C GLU A 5 0.27 -3.67 -8.60
N ILE A 6 0.73 -2.49 -8.22
CA ILE A 6 0.70 -1.32 -9.09
C ILE A 6 2.05 -0.64 -9.11
N GLN A 7 2.26 0.18 -10.14
CA GLN A 7 3.45 1.00 -10.22
C GLN A 7 3.13 2.39 -9.68
N GLY A 8 3.93 2.83 -8.70
CA GLY A 8 3.83 4.17 -8.17
C GLY A 8 5.12 4.94 -8.42
N LYS A 9 5.19 6.14 -7.90
CA LYS A 9 6.37 6.98 -7.98
C LYS A 9 6.67 7.59 -6.63
N ARG A 10 7.95 7.64 -6.30
CA ARG A 10 8.43 8.37 -5.14
C ARG A 10 9.39 9.43 -5.67
N GLY A 11 8.87 10.65 -5.83
CA GLY A 11 9.59 11.69 -6.54
C GLY A 11 9.74 11.29 -8.01
N SER A 12 10.97 11.19 -8.50
CA SER A 12 11.25 10.75 -9.87
C SER A 12 11.52 9.25 -9.94
N GLU A 13 11.53 8.54 -8.81
CA GLU A 13 11.85 7.12 -8.75
C GLU A 13 10.60 6.27 -8.90
N LYS A 14 10.67 5.24 -9.75
CA LYS A 14 9.58 4.29 -9.90
C LYS A 14 9.63 3.28 -8.77
N VAL A 15 8.49 2.99 -8.17
CA VAL A 15 8.38 2.00 -7.11
C VAL A 15 7.24 1.04 -7.42
N LYS A 16 7.36 -0.18 -6.90
CA LYS A 16 6.29 -1.16 -6.98
C LYS A 16 5.53 -1.12 -5.67
N VAL A 17 4.22 -0.96 -5.75
CA VAL A 17 3.36 -0.88 -4.58
C VAL A 17 2.41 -2.07 -4.59
N VAL A 18 2.47 -2.89 -3.55
CA VAL A 18 1.56 -4.01 -3.37
C VAL A 18 0.70 -3.67 -2.16
N LEU A 19 -0.62 -3.60 -2.37
CA LEU A 19 -1.53 -3.21 -1.30
C LEU A 19 -2.87 -3.93 -1.45
N GLY A 20 -3.63 -3.96 -0.36
CA GLY A 20 -4.91 -4.61 -0.36
C GLY A 20 -5.52 -4.71 1.02
N PHE A 21 -6.51 -5.59 1.15
CA PHE A 21 -7.23 -5.81 2.41
C PHE A 21 -7.08 -7.28 2.82
N ASP A 22 -6.80 -7.50 4.10
CA ASP A 22 -6.64 -8.82 4.68
C ASP A 22 -7.85 -9.11 5.59
N PRO A 23 -8.84 -9.90 5.11
CA PRO A 23 -10.05 -10.16 5.89
C PRO A 23 -9.80 -10.84 7.25
N PRO A 24 -8.95 -11.86 7.37
CA PRO A 24 -8.71 -12.46 8.69
C PRO A 24 -8.20 -11.48 9.73
N LEU A 25 -7.36 -10.54 9.33
CA LEU A 25 -6.82 -9.54 10.23
C LEU A 25 -7.63 -8.25 10.24
N GLN A 26 -8.59 -8.12 9.30
CA GLN A 26 -9.47 -6.95 9.17
C GLN A 26 -8.69 -5.65 9.09
N HIS A 27 -7.63 -5.64 8.31
CA HIS A 27 -6.86 -4.43 8.10
C HIS A 27 -6.31 -4.35 6.68
N TYR A 28 -5.87 -3.15 6.30
CA TYR A 28 -5.25 -2.91 5.01
C TYR A 28 -3.73 -3.05 5.14
N PHE A 29 -3.10 -3.54 4.08
CA PHE A 29 -1.65 -3.71 4.05
C PHE A 29 -1.05 -3.02 2.84
N VAL A 30 0.24 -2.70 2.93
CA VAL A 30 0.98 -2.14 1.80
C VAL A 30 2.47 -2.46 1.94
N ASP A 31 3.09 -2.81 0.82
CA ASP A 31 4.53 -2.97 0.71
C ASP A 31 4.99 -2.11 -0.45
N VAL A 32 6.08 -1.37 -0.26
CA VAL A 32 6.65 -0.52 -1.31
C VAL A 32 8.08 -0.95 -1.57
N THR A 33 8.36 -1.32 -2.81
CA THR A 33 9.67 -1.82 -3.23
C THR A 33 10.26 -0.92 -4.30
N LYS A 34 11.51 -0.53 -4.14
CA LYS A 34 12.20 0.31 -5.12
C LYS A 34 12.68 -0.52 -6.29
N GLY A 35 12.38 -0.06 -7.51
CA GLY A 35 12.96 -0.58 -8.74
C GLY A 35 13.20 -2.08 -8.74
N ALA A 36 14.45 -2.47 -8.89
CA ALA A 36 14.88 -3.87 -8.95
C ALA A 36 15.21 -4.47 -7.58
N ALA A 37 14.96 -3.76 -6.48
CA ALA A 37 15.26 -4.26 -5.15
C ALA A 37 14.41 -5.50 -4.85
N LYS A 38 15.00 -6.44 -4.11
CA LYS A 38 14.31 -7.69 -3.77
C LYS A 38 13.46 -7.56 -2.52
N ARG A 39 13.75 -6.56 -1.67
CA ARG A 39 13.03 -6.35 -0.42
C ARG A 39 12.33 -5.00 -0.45
N PRO A 40 11.14 -4.89 0.14
CA PRO A 40 10.49 -3.59 0.25
C PRO A 40 11.30 -2.66 1.15
N PHE A 41 11.36 -1.37 0.79
CA PHE A 41 11.97 -0.40 1.68
C PHE A 41 10.97 0.04 2.76
N TYR A 42 9.69 -0.25 2.56
CA TYR A 42 8.66 -0.05 3.57
C TYR A 42 7.65 -1.20 3.48
N THR A 43 7.24 -1.71 4.62
CA THR A 43 6.17 -2.70 4.71
C THR A 43 5.29 -2.38 5.90
N SER A 44 3.97 -2.49 5.71
CA SER A 44 3.03 -2.26 6.80
C SER A 44 3.17 -3.29 7.93
N MET A 45 3.81 -4.42 7.67
CA MET A 45 4.06 -5.41 8.71
C MET A 45 5.02 -4.89 9.79
N ALA A 46 5.77 -3.83 9.49
CA ALA A 46 6.63 -3.18 10.48
C ALA A 46 5.84 -2.28 11.43
N GLU A 47 4.58 -1.98 11.12
CA GLU A 47 3.73 -1.19 12.01
C GLU A 47 3.30 -2.04 13.20
N PRO A 48 3.03 -1.43 14.37
CA PRO A 48 2.69 -2.19 15.57
C PRO A 48 1.51 -3.13 15.40
N SER A 49 0.51 -2.74 14.59
CA SER A 49 -0.67 -3.57 14.35
C SER A 49 -0.53 -4.48 13.14
N GLY A 50 0.60 -4.42 12.42
CA GLY A 50 0.81 -5.19 11.20
C GLY A 50 0.09 -4.66 9.98
N GLY A 51 -0.58 -3.51 10.09
CA GLY A 51 -1.32 -2.90 8.99
C GLY A 51 -2.10 -1.70 9.45
N PHE A 52 -3.08 -1.29 8.63
CA PHE A 52 -3.87 -0.09 8.88
C PHE A 52 -5.34 -0.45 9.04
N ALA A 53 -5.98 0.10 10.07
CA ALA A 53 -7.39 -0.16 10.34
C ALA A 53 -8.30 0.45 9.28
N THR A 54 -7.87 1.55 8.65
CA THR A 54 -8.68 2.24 7.65
C THR A 54 -7.85 2.49 6.39
N LEU A 55 -8.56 2.65 5.27
CA LEU A 55 -7.90 2.98 4.00
C LEU A 55 -7.29 4.37 4.06
N GLU A 56 -7.93 5.29 4.80
CA GLU A 56 -7.44 6.65 4.96
C GLU A 56 -6.08 6.67 5.66
N ALA A 57 -5.89 5.80 6.66
CA ALA A 57 -4.59 5.70 7.34
C ALA A 57 -3.50 5.20 6.38
N LEU A 58 -3.85 4.24 5.52
CA LEU A 58 -2.92 3.74 4.50
C LEU A 58 -2.56 4.84 3.51
N GLN A 59 -3.57 5.61 3.05
CA GLN A 59 -3.34 6.73 2.14
C GLN A 59 -2.40 7.76 2.76
N GLN A 60 -2.62 8.06 4.03
CA GLN A 60 -1.78 9.02 4.73
C GLN A 60 -0.33 8.55 4.81
N LYS A 61 -0.13 7.26 5.09
CA LYS A 61 1.22 6.70 5.16
C LYS A 61 1.93 6.81 3.80
N LEU A 62 1.24 6.49 2.72
CA LEU A 62 1.84 6.63 1.39
C LEU A 62 2.21 8.08 1.10
N SER A 63 1.38 9.03 1.53
CA SER A 63 1.68 10.45 1.38
C SER A 63 2.93 10.83 2.18
N GLU A 64 3.06 10.34 3.41
CA GLU A 64 4.23 10.60 4.24
C GLU A 64 5.50 10.04 3.64
N LEU A 65 5.39 8.90 2.95
CA LEU A 65 6.53 8.28 2.27
C LEU A 65 6.86 8.96 0.94
N GLY A 66 6.00 9.87 0.50
CA GLY A 66 6.18 10.54 -0.79
C GLY A 66 5.81 9.66 -1.97
N VAL A 67 5.03 8.60 -1.75
CA VAL A 67 4.65 7.64 -2.79
C VAL A 67 3.34 8.08 -3.43
N GLN A 68 3.34 8.22 -4.75
CA GLN A 68 2.16 8.54 -5.53
C GLN A 68 1.71 7.31 -6.30
N VAL A 69 0.42 7.04 -6.29
CA VAL A 69 -0.19 5.90 -7.00
C VAL A 69 -1.21 6.43 -8.00
N PRO A 70 -1.57 5.62 -9.04
CA PRO A 70 -2.54 6.06 -10.03
C PRO A 70 -3.89 6.41 -9.40
N ASP A 71 -4.59 7.37 -10.03
CA ASP A 71 -5.94 7.72 -9.63
C ASP A 71 -6.83 6.48 -9.70
N GLY A 72 -7.75 6.36 -8.76
CA GLY A 72 -8.67 5.23 -8.75
C GLY A 72 -8.17 4.01 -7.97
N THR A 73 -6.88 3.97 -7.60
CA THR A 73 -6.33 2.83 -6.85
C THR A 73 -7.12 2.59 -5.57
N PHE A 74 -7.36 3.64 -4.81
CA PHE A 74 -8.04 3.50 -3.51
C PHE A 74 -9.52 3.21 -3.67
N GLN A 75 -10.15 3.74 -4.71
CA GLN A 75 -11.55 3.40 -4.99
C GLN A 75 -11.69 1.93 -5.33
N THR A 76 -10.75 1.36 -6.10
CA THR A 76 -10.76 -0.06 -6.43
C THR A 76 -10.65 -0.91 -5.18
N ILE A 77 -9.74 -0.57 -4.28
CA ILE A 77 -9.56 -1.30 -3.04
C ILE A 77 -10.80 -1.20 -2.18
N ARG A 78 -11.37 0.01 -2.06
CA ARG A 78 -12.58 0.24 -1.27
C ARG A 78 -13.75 -0.57 -1.81
N ALA A 79 -13.88 -0.68 -3.12
CA ALA A 79 -14.97 -1.40 -3.75
C ALA A 79 -14.89 -2.92 -3.51
N THR A 80 -13.68 -3.46 -3.26
CA THR A 80 -13.48 -4.89 -3.01
C THR A 80 -13.31 -5.22 -1.53
N SER A 81 -13.35 -4.22 -0.66
CA SER A 81 -13.23 -4.40 0.79
C SER A 81 -14.62 -4.52 1.40
N PRO A 82 -14.76 -5.23 2.52
CA PRO A 82 -16.03 -5.25 3.26
C PRO A 82 -16.37 -3.88 3.82
#